data_411fc639fe481467536d824e217924a4
#
_entry.id   411fc639fe481467536d824e217924a4
#
_cell.length_a   1.000
_cell.length_b   1.000
_cell.length_c   1.000
_cell.angle_alpha   90.00
_cell.angle_beta   90.00
_cell.angle_gamma   90.00
#
_symmetry.space_group_name_H-M   'P 1'
#
loop_
_entity.id
_entity.type
_entity.pdbx_description
1 polymer ?
#
loop_
_entity_poly.entity_id
_entity_poly.type
_entity_poly.pdbx_seq_one_letter_code
_entity_poly.pdbx_strand_id
1 'polypeptide(L)'
;MTQKAMTGKELITRTLQHQDVPMVPWVPYAGVHAGKLKGYTAAEILRDSQKLVDSLLAVNEMYRPDGQPVVFDLQLEAEILGCELYWVDNSPPSVATHPLAGVAEIPQKS
;
A
#
# COMPACT_ATOMS: atom_id res chain seq x y z
N MET A 1 -17.55 -22.64 25.97
CA MET A 1 -16.09 -22.59 25.96
C MET A 1 -15.63 -21.84 24.73
N THR A 2 -15.06 -20.67 24.93
CA THR A 2 -14.57 -19.86 23.83
C THR A 2 -13.15 -20.31 23.48
N GLN A 3 -12.96 -20.82 22.28
CA GLN A 3 -11.62 -21.03 21.74
C GLN A 3 -10.99 -19.66 21.52
N LYS A 4 -9.76 -19.50 22.00
CA LYS A 4 -8.98 -18.31 21.68
C LYS A 4 -8.75 -18.26 20.18
N ALA A 5 -9.31 -17.25 19.53
CA ALA A 5 -9.12 -17.08 18.09
C ALA A 5 -7.65 -16.85 17.78
N MET A 6 -7.18 -17.46 16.68
CA MET A 6 -5.85 -17.21 16.16
C MET A 6 -5.73 -15.76 15.71
N THR A 7 -4.61 -15.10 16.03
CA THR A 7 -4.37 -13.74 15.55
C THR A 7 -4.09 -13.73 14.06
N GLY A 8 -4.30 -12.60 13.40
CA GLY A 8 -3.96 -12.44 11.98
C GLY A 8 -2.49 -12.77 11.71
N LYS A 9 -1.60 -12.32 12.58
CA LYS A 9 -0.17 -12.62 12.48
C LYS A 9 0.13 -14.12 12.52
N GLU A 10 -0.50 -14.85 13.45
CA GLU A 10 -0.34 -16.30 13.56
C GLU A 10 -0.87 -17.01 12.32
N LEU A 11 -2.04 -16.59 11.83
CA LEU A 11 -2.67 -17.15 10.65
C LEU A 11 -1.79 -16.98 9.41
N ILE A 12 -1.28 -15.77 9.18
CA ILE A 12 -0.39 -15.47 8.05
C ILE A 12 0.91 -16.24 8.17
N THR A 13 1.52 -16.24 9.36
CA THR A 13 2.80 -16.93 9.61
C THR A 13 2.68 -18.42 9.31
N ARG A 14 1.64 -19.07 9.81
CA ARG A 14 1.41 -20.51 9.56
C ARG A 14 1.16 -20.78 8.06
N THR A 15 0.39 -19.92 7.41
CA THR A 15 0.12 -20.06 5.98
C THR A 15 1.41 -19.98 5.17
N LEU A 16 2.28 -19.02 5.47
CA LEU A 16 3.58 -18.87 4.80
C LEU A 16 4.52 -20.03 5.07
N GLN A 17 4.36 -20.73 6.20
CA GLN A 17 5.14 -21.91 6.55
C GLN A 17 4.50 -23.21 6.07
N HIS A 18 3.45 -23.12 5.25
CA HIS A 18 2.70 -24.26 4.72
C HIS A 18 2.12 -25.17 5.82
N GLN A 19 1.76 -24.59 6.95
CA GLN A 19 1.09 -25.29 8.05
C GLN A 19 -0.42 -25.19 7.91
N ASP A 20 -1.12 -26.14 8.51
CA ASP A 20 -2.57 -26.12 8.50
C ASP A 20 -3.14 -24.92 9.24
N VAL A 21 -4.14 -24.29 8.66
CA VAL A 21 -4.84 -23.14 9.23
C VAL A 21 -6.34 -23.33 9.15
N PRO A 22 -7.11 -22.78 10.11
CA PRO A 22 -8.57 -22.93 10.12
C PRO A 22 -9.28 -22.13 9.03
N MET A 23 -8.62 -21.14 8.44
CA MET A 23 -9.17 -20.32 7.36
C MET A 23 -8.06 -19.67 6.56
N VAL A 24 -8.37 -19.25 5.34
CA VAL A 24 -7.44 -18.49 4.50
C VAL A 24 -7.28 -17.08 5.07
N PRO A 25 -6.05 -16.60 5.30
CA PRO A 25 -5.83 -15.23 5.77
C PRO A 25 -6.30 -14.22 4.72
N TRP A 26 -6.87 -13.11 5.21
CA TRP A 26 -7.35 -12.03 4.37
C TRP A 26 -6.42 -10.82 4.49
N VAL A 27 -5.79 -10.45 3.37
CA VAL A 27 -4.82 -9.34 3.31
C VAL A 27 -5.22 -8.42 2.16
N PRO A 28 -6.22 -7.56 2.37
CA PRO A 28 -6.71 -6.68 1.32
C PRO A 28 -5.78 -5.49 1.07
N TYR A 29 -5.77 -5.01 -0.17
CA TYR A 29 -5.17 -3.73 -0.52
C TYR A 29 -6.23 -2.65 -0.46
N ALA A 30 -6.20 -1.80 0.55
CA ALA A 30 -7.10 -0.67 0.61
C ALA A 30 -6.66 0.46 -0.33
N GLY A 31 -5.37 0.57 -0.60
CA GLY A 31 -4.83 1.59 -1.48
C GLY A 31 -5.23 2.99 -1.03
N VAL A 32 -5.50 3.85 -1.99
CA VAL A 32 -5.91 5.23 -1.71
C VAL A 32 -7.31 5.34 -1.09
N HIS A 33 -8.11 4.27 -1.15
CA HIS A 33 -9.39 4.20 -0.43
C HIS A 33 -9.22 4.43 1.08
N ALA A 34 -8.08 4.00 1.64
CA ALA A 34 -7.78 4.20 3.06
C ALA A 34 -7.90 5.66 3.47
N GLY A 35 -7.44 6.59 2.63
CA GLY A 35 -7.54 8.02 2.89
C GLY A 35 -8.97 8.51 3.00
N LYS A 36 -9.88 7.95 2.21
CA LYS A 36 -11.30 8.34 2.24
C LYS A 36 -11.95 8.10 3.60
N LEU A 37 -11.49 7.11 4.35
CA LEU A 37 -12.01 6.82 5.69
C LEU A 37 -11.70 7.94 6.69
N LYS A 38 -10.68 8.73 6.42
CA LYS A 38 -10.26 9.86 7.26
C LYS A 38 -10.49 11.21 6.59
N GLY A 39 -11.10 11.23 5.40
CA GLY A 39 -11.34 12.46 4.66
C GLY A 39 -10.10 13.03 3.96
N TYR A 40 -9.08 12.20 3.71
CA TYR A 40 -7.85 12.60 3.01
C TYR A 40 -7.91 12.24 1.53
N THR A 41 -7.26 13.06 0.69
CA THR A 41 -7.09 12.75 -0.73
C THR A 41 -6.00 11.71 -0.94
N ALA A 42 -5.95 11.11 -2.12
CA ALA A 42 -4.88 10.18 -2.49
C ALA A 42 -3.50 10.85 -2.41
N ALA A 43 -3.39 12.07 -2.93
CA ALA A 43 -2.14 12.83 -2.86
C ALA A 43 -1.70 13.08 -1.43
N GLU A 44 -2.62 13.39 -0.52
CA GLU A 44 -2.31 13.64 0.88
C GLU A 44 -1.73 12.40 1.56
N ILE A 45 -2.36 11.23 1.40
CA ILE A 45 -1.90 10.02 2.09
C ILE A 45 -0.60 9.46 1.51
N LEU A 46 -0.33 9.71 0.23
CA LEU A 46 0.90 9.23 -0.41
C LEU A 46 2.08 10.17 -0.19
N ARG A 47 1.84 11.39 0.29
CA ARG A 47 2.88 12.42 0.52
C ARG A 47 3.06 12.79 1.98
N ASP A 48 2.25 12.28 2.87
CA ASP A 48 2.29 12.59 4.31
C ASP A 48 2.22 11.28 5.10
N SER A 49 3.31 10.93 5.76
CA SER A 49 3.42 9.65 6.48
C SER A 49 2.42 9.54 7.63
N GLN A 50 2.14 10.63 8.34
CA GLN A 50 1.18 10.59 9.45
C GLN A 50 -0.25 10.34 8.95
N LYS A 51 -0.64 11.01 7.87
CA LYS A 51 -1.95 10.80 7.24
C LYS A 51 -2.07 9.37 6.70
N LEU A 52 -1.00 8.82 6.15
CA LEU A 52 -0.98 7.42 5.72
C LEU A 52 -1.19 6.48 6.89
N VAL A 53 -0.45 6.66 7.98
CA VAL A 53 -0.58 5.83 9.18
C VAL A 53 -2.00 5.91 9.75
N ASP A 54 -2.53 7.11 9.90
CA ASP A 54 -3.89 7.31 10.43
C ASP A 54 -4.94 6.60 9.55
N SER A 55 -4.77 6.67 8.24
CA SER A 55 -5.66 6.02 7.28
C SER A 55 -5.58 4.50 7.36
N LEU A 56 -4.36 3.94 7.49
CA LEU A 56 -4.16 2.49 7.63
C LEU A 56 -4.72 1.97 8.95
N LEU A 57 -4.59 2.74 10.03
CA LEU A 57 -5.22 2.38 11.31
C LEU A 57 -6.74 2.37 11.20
N ALA A 58 -7.33 3.31 10.46
CA ALA A 58 -8.77 3.32 10.21
C ALA A 58 -9.24 2.11 9.40
N VAL A 59 -8.46 1.66 8.42
CA VAL A 59 -8.70 0.43 7.67
C VAL A 59 -8.69 -0.77 8.61
N ASN A 60 -7.67 -0.86 9.46
CA ASN A 60 -7.53 -1.95 10.40
C ASN A 60 -8.70 -2.02 11.38
N GLU A 61 -9.17 -0.88 11.86
CA GLU A 61 -10.31 -0.81 12.78
C GLU A 61 -11.62 -1.19 12.10
N MET A 62 -11.84 -0.69 10.88
CA MET A 62 -13.11 -0.89 10.15
C MET A 62 -13.24 -2.30 9.57
N TYR A 63 -12.20 -2.79 8.90
CA TYR A 63 -12.24 -4.05 8.14
C TYR A 63 -11.63 -5.23 8.87
N ARG A 64 -10.80 -4.99 9.87
CA ARG A 64 -10.11 -6.01 10.69
C ARG A 64 -9.43 -7.09 9.84
N PRO A 65 -8.57 -6.72 8.89
CA PRO A 65 -7.85 -7.70 8.08
C PRO A 65 -6.86 -8.49 8.93
N ASP A 66 -6.46 -9.66 8.46
CA ASP A 66 -5.40 -10.44 9.10
C ASP A 66 -4.03 -9.78 8.93
N GLY A 67 -3.84 -9.06 7.85
CA GLY A 67 -2.68 -8.22 7.59
C GLY A 67 -3.04 -7.15 6.58
N GLN A 68 -2.20 -6.13 6.46
CA GLN A 68 -2.39 -5.12 5.44
C GLN A 68 -1.06 -4.56 4.96
N PRO A 69 -0.93 -4.25 3.66
CA PRO A 69 0.25 -3.56 3.14
C PRO A 69 0.37 -2.16 3.74
N VAL A 70 1.60 -1.75 4.03
CA VAL A 70 1.86 -0.42 4.61
C VAL A 70 1.90 0.66 3.55
N VAL A 71 2.47 0.36 2.38
CA VAL A 71 2.62 1.32 1.29
C VAL A 71 2.00 0.73 0.03
N PHE A 72 1.26 1.58 -0.67
CA PHE A 72 0.73 1.26 -1.98
C PHE A 72 1.01 2.41 -2.93
N ASP A 73 2.26 2.56 -3.32
CA ASP A 73 2.70 3.56 -4.29
C ASP A 73 3.55 2.88 -5.36
N LEU A 74 2.97 2.70 -6.54
CA LEU A 74 3.63 2.04 -7.67
C LEU A 74 4.54 2.99 -8.46
N GLN A 75 4.54 4.28 -8.13
CA GLN A 75 5.27 5.29 -8.91
C GLN A 75 6.48 5.86 -8.17
N LEU A 76 6.76 5.37 -6.96
CA LEU A 76 7.84 5.89 -6.14
C LEU A 76 9.20 5.78 -6.85
N GLU A 77 9.48 4.62 -7.41
CA GLU A 77 10.74 4.39 -8.14
C GLU A 77 10.82 5.23 -9.41
N ALA A 78 9.70 5.37 -10.11
CA ALA A 78 9.65 6.23 -11.31
C ALA A 78 9.95 7.68 -10.98
N GLU A 79 9.41 8.21 -9.87
CA GLU A 79 9.68 9.56 -9.40
C GLU A 79 11.16 9.73 -9.02
N ILE A 80 11.73 8.77 -8.30
CA ILE A 80 13.15 8.79 -7.92
C ILE A 80 14.05 8.79 -9.14
N LEU A 81 13.65 8.10 -10.21
CA LEU A 81 14.41 8.03 -11.46
C LEU A 81 14.20 9.25 -12.37
N GLY A 82 13.41 10.21 -11.95
CA GLY A 82 13.26 11.50 -12.64
C GLY A 82 11.98 11.68 -13.43
N CYS A 83 11.03 10.74 -13.36
CA CYS A 83 9.71 10.95 -13.95
C CYS A 83 8.94 12.00 -13.18
N GLU A 84 8.26 12.88 -13.88
CA GLU A 84 7.25 13.74 -13.27
C GLU A 84 5.95 12.97 -13.12
N LEU A 85 5.25 13.18 -12.00
CA LEU A 85 4.00 12.51 -11.71
C LEU A 85 2.84 13.49 -11.83
N TYR A 86 1.73 12.98 -12.37
CA TYR A 86 0.46 13.68 -12.39
C TYR A 86 -0.38 13.23 -11.19
N TRP A 87 -0.67 14.15 -10.29
CA TRP A 87 -1.39 13.89 -9.04
C TRP A 87 -2.86 14.26 -9.15
N VAL A 88 -3.72 13.36 -8.68
CA VAL A 88 -5.17 13.58 -8.60
C VAL A 88 -5.67 13.19 -7.21
N ASP A 89 -6.86 13.68 -6.86
CA ASP A 89 -7.39 13.48 -5.50
C ASP A 89 -7.91 12.07 -5.22
N ASN A 90 -8.37 11.37 -6.25
CA ASN A 90 -9.16 10.15 -6.11
C ASN A 90 -8.43 8.86 -6.53
N SER A 91 -7.21 8.96 -7.01
CA SER A 91 -6.45 7.80 -7.48
C SER A 91 -4.95 7.97 -7.21
N PRO A 92 -4.17 6.89 -7.27
CA PRO A 92 -2.71 7.02 -7.26
C PRO A 92 -2.23 7.91 -8.41
N PRO A 93 -1.05 8.53 -8.28
CA PRO A 93 -0.49 9.33 -9.35
C PRO A 93 -0.13 8.48 -10.55
N SER A 94 -0.06 9.12 -11.70
CA SER A 94 0.42 8.50 -12.95
C SER A 94 1.67 9.22 -13.45
N VAL A 95 2.49 8.50 -14.22
CA VAL A 95 3.69 9.07 -14.82
C VAL A 95 3.29 10.04 -15.93
N ALA A 96 3.77 11.29 -15.84
CA ALA A 96 3.50 12.34 -16.82
C ALA A 96 4.63 12.47 -17.84
N THR A 97 5.87 12.18 -17.45
CA THR A 97 7.03 12.30 -18.32
C THR A 97 7.85 11.02 -18.32
N HIS A 98 8.59 10.80 -19.41
CA HIS A 98 9.47 9.64 -19.59
C HIS A 98 10.87 10.13 -19.93
N PRO A 99 11.73 10.43 -18.92
CA PRO A 99 13.04 11.06 -19.16
C PRO A 99 13.99 10.18 -19.99
N LEU A 100 13.73 8.88 -20.08
CA LEU A 100 14.54 7.97 -20.90
C LEU A 100 14.00 7.77 -22.31
N ALA A 101 12.87 8.42 -22.66
CA ALA A 101 12.33 8.32 -24.02
C ALA A 101 13.32 8.93 -25.02
N GLY A 102 13.69 8.17 -26.06
CA GLY A 102 14.65 8.61 -27.06
C GLY A 102 16.12 8.55 -26.65
N VAL A 103 16.42 8.04 -25.47
CA VAL A 103 17.81 7.85 -25.00
C VAL A 103 18.30 6.48 -25.44
N ALA A 104 19.50 6.43 -26.04
CA ALA A 104 20.09 5.18 -26.54
C ALA A 104 20.72 4.32 -25.44
N GLU A 105 21.14 4.93 -24.34
CA GLU A 105 21.83 4.24 -23.25
C GLU A 105 21.11 4.45 -21.92
N ILE A 106 21.14 3.43 -21.06
CA ILE A 106 20.58 3.51 -19.71
C ILE A 106 21.54 4.31 -18.83
N PRO A 107 21.11 5.42 -18.23
CA PRO A 107 21.96 6.22 -17.33
C PRO A 107 22.41 5.39 -16.12
N GLN A 108 23.68 5.51 -15.77
CA GLN A 108 24.22 4.94 -14.54
C GLN A 108 23.97 5.94 -13.42
N LYS A 109 23.18 5.54 -12.42
CA LYS A 109 23.04 6.32 -11.17
C LYS A 109 23.93 5.71 -10.11
N SER A 110 24.77 6.56 -9.56
CA SER A 110 25.60 6.20 -8.40
C SER A 110 24.77 6.28 -7.11
#